data_0c65b5b942060c04efa7f99445c9c83c
#
_entry.id   0c65b5b942060c04efa7f99445c9c83c
#
_cell.length_a   1.000
_cell.length_b   1.000
_cell.length_c   1.000
_cell.angle_alpha   90.00
_cell.angle_beta   90.00
_cell.angle_gamma   90.00
#
_symmetry.space_group_name_H-M   'P 1'
#
loop_
_entity.id
_entity.type
_entity.pdbx_description
1 polymer ?
#
loop_
_entity_poly.entity_id
_entity_poly.type
_entity_poly.pdbx_seq_one_letter_code
_entity_poly.pdbx_strand_id
1 'polypeptide(L)'
;MLKQLGAGSAIPAEHARLPDEVDNKFTLGITTQSGARVDLTLADVDGEMIYQVSSSDELDEDERKVLSELAKGFQAAINGMTGTSPAVRLSGLTQLDGKFVQSIDFHAEVAGPDSTTQTLDFHIDQTMRKASVAGPDGSAEVNVDTSTLEHAGTKQQQSKAISSYLAQFDQAVSRGHGDKKLMTMFKDAFSDLNRTAIAESREDFLTKPSKWQLSSGDRTALTGLSDFSASISQTPKSSNPRKDWEKDTFAYDVSQSTKIEGTSHEDRKIAQSQQSQLSAKFHTEIGKSGPPFFDGTLETQNYDYHQIDDSARSDVALNYRLGKLKKASLQQVASQSEQVQTFILGKLKSDKINPSQQALVRDLLAPLTSYESIKGEDTLNENIFLLGVPGELVARGQQF
;
A
#
# COMPACT_ATOMS: atom_id res chain seq x y z
N MET A 1 29.48 -7.66 -5.72
CA MET A 1 29.63 -6.67 -6.77
C MET A 1 29.40 -5.24 -6.28
N LEU A 2 28.23 -4.79 -5.90
CA LEU A 2 28.03 -3.47 -5.26
C LEU A 2 28.98 -3.27 -4.04
N LYS A 3 29.36 -4.32 -3.33
CA LYS A 3 30.44 -4.29 -2.32
C LYS A 3 31.83 -3.97 -2.87
N GLN A 4 32.08 -4.22 -4.17
CA GLN A 4 33.34 -3.88 -4.82
C GLN A 4 33.43 -2.40 -5.18
N LEU A 5 32.29 -1.73 -5.40
CA LEU A 5 32.22 -0.28 -5.53
C LEU A 5 32.68 0.44 -4.26
N GLY A 6 32.38 -0.13 -3.07
CA GLY A 6 32.87 0.36 -1.77
C GLY A 6 34.37 0.15 -1.52
N ALA A 7 35.06 -0.67 -2.33
CA ALA A 7 36.48 -1.00 -2.13
C ALA A 7 37.47 -0.14 -2.96
N GLY A 8 37.00 0.95 -3.58
CA GLY A 8 37.86 1.91 -4.28
C GLY A 8 38.40 1.45 -5.64
N SER A 9 37.92 0.35 -6.18
CA SER A 9 38.24 -0.06 -7.56
C SER A 9 37.45 0.78 -8.55
N ALA A 10 38.13 1.39 -9.52
CA ALA A 10 37.47 1.99 -10.68
C ALA A 10 36.49 0.99 -11.28
N ILE A 11 35.27 1.41 -11.58
CA ILE A 11 34.27 0.57 -12.24
C ILE A 11 34.88 0.10 -13.58
N PRO A 12 35.13 -1.20 -13.79
CA PRO A 12 35.56 -1.64 -15.08
C PRO A 12 34.45 -1.33 -16.08
N ALA A 13 34.74 -0.56 -17.11
CA ALA A 13 33.83 -0.35 -18.24
C ALA A 13 33.77 -1.61 -19.12
N GLU A 14 33.43 -2.75 -18.55
CA GLU A 14 33.06 -3.93 -19.29
C GLU A 14 31.61 -3.82 -19.67
N HIS A 15 31.36 -3.13 -20.80
CA HIS A 15 30.07 -3.09 -21.45
C HIS A 15 29.84 -4.44 -22.17
N ALA A 16 29.45 -5.46 -21.43
CA ALA A 16 28.72 -6.54 -22.06
C ALA A 16 27.43 -5.96 -22.60
N ARG A 17 27.26 -5.91 -23.91
CA ARG A 17 25.99 -5.50 -24.51
C ARG A 17 24.95 -6.54 -24.10
N LEU A 18 23.95 -6.13 -23.34
CA LEU A 18 22.85 -7.01 -22.96
C LEU A 18 22.17 -7.51 -24.26
N PRO A 19 21.87 -8.81 -24.37
CA PRO A 19 21.04 -9.33 -25.43
C PRO A 19 19.68 -8.66 -25.49
N ASP A 20 19.08 -8.64 -26.69
CA ASP A 20 17.73 -8.07 -26.86
C ASP A 20 16.63 -8.92 -26.18
N GLU A 21 16.89 -10.23 -26.01
CA GLU A 21 16.00 -11.16 -25.32
C GLU A 21 16.66 -11.62 -24.01
N VAL A 22 15.98 -11.39 -22.88
CA VAL A 22 16.42 -11.79 -21.53
C VAL A 22 15.24 -12.40 -20.77
N ASP A 23 15.50 -13.42 -19.94
CA ASP A 23 14.47 -14.08 -19.14
C ASP A 23 14.01 -13.18 -17.99
N ASN A 24 14.96 -12.59 -17.26
CA ASN A 24 14.68 -11.67 -16.16
C ASN A 24 15.59 -10.45 -16.28
N LYS A 25 15.04 -9.28 -15.98
CA LYS A 25 15.78 -8.02 -16.02
C LYS A 25 15.48 -7.18 -14.77
N PHE A 26 16.55 -6.66 -14.18
CA PHE A 26 16.49 -5.80 -13.01
C PHE A 26 17.33 -4.57 -13.23
N THR A 27 16.74 -3.39 -13.08
CA THR A 27 17.46 -2.12 -13.16
C THR A 27 17.33 -1.35 -11.86
N LEU A 28 18.44 -0.77 -11.41
CA LEU A 28 18.48 0.11 -10.23
C LEU A 28 19.19 1.40 -10.64
N GLY A 29 18.45 2.50 -10.63
CA GLY A 29 18.97 3.86 -10.79
C GLY A 29 19.05 4.55 -9.42
N ILE A 30 20.18 5.17 -9.13
CA ILE A 30 20.36 5.94 -7.90
C ILE A 30 20.91 7.31 -8.29
N THR A 31 20.24 8.37 -7.81
CA THR A 31 20.74 9.73 -7.94
C THR A 31 21.25 10.20 -6.58
N THR A 32 22.48 10.65 -6.53
CA THR A 32 23.10 11.17 -5.28
C THR A 32 22.76 12.64 -5.09
N GLN A 33 23.02 13.18 -3.90
CA GLN A 33 22.86 14.61 -3.59
C GLN A 33 23.87 15.49 -4.34
N SER A 34 25.02 14.95 -4.73
CA SER A 34 26.01 15.63 -5.60
C SER A 34 25.50 15.75 -7.06
N GLY A 35 24.44 15.01 -7.43
CA GLY A 35 23.90 14.92 -8.78
C GLY A 35 24.47 13.76 -9.61
N ALA A 36 25.40 12.96 -9.07
CA ALA A 36 25.89 11.78 -9.76
C ALA A 36 24.78 10.72 -9.88
N ARG A 37 24.67 10.12 -11.06
CA ARG A 37 23.71 9.04 -11.34
C ARG A 37 24.45 7.72 -11.51
N VAL A 38 24.02 6.72 -10.77
CA VAL A 38 24.52 5.34 -10.87
C VAL A 38 23.40 4.46 -11.37
N ASP A 39 23.62 3.80 -12.49
CA ASP A 39 22.69 2.83 -13.07
C ASP A 39 23.31 1.44 -13.02
N LEU A 40 22.58 0.47 -12.46
CA LEU A 40 22.92 -0.94 -12.41
C LEU A 40 21.85 -1.73 -13.15
N THR A 41 22.23 -2.53 -14.12
CA THR A 41 21.34 -3.48 -14.77
C THR A 41 21.87 -4.90 -14.56
N LEU A 42 20.98 -5.80 -14.16
CA LEU A 42 21.18 -7.24 -14.05
C LEU A 42 20.20 -7.93 -14.98
N ALA A 43 20.69 -8.89 -15.76
CA ALA A 43 19.86 -9.70 -16.64
C ALA A 43 20.23 -11.18 -16.49
N ASP A 44 19.22 -12.04 -16.56
CA ASP A 44 19.38 -13.48 -16.63
C ASP A 44 19.21 -13.91 -18.09
N VAL A 45 20.22 -14.59 -18.62
CA VAL A 45 20.23 -15.09 -20.00
C VAL A 45 20.64 -16.55 -19.94
N ASP A 46 19.73 -17.47 -20.23
CA ASP A 46 19.95 -18.92 -20.17
C ASP A 46 20.55 -19.41 -18.83
N GLY A 47 20.17 -18.77 -17.70
CA GLY A 47 20.66 -19.09 -16.36
C GLY A 47 22.01 -18.46 -16.01
N GLU A 48 22.58 -17.62 -16.86
CA GLU A 48 23.78 -16.83 -16.59
C GLU A 48 23.40 -15.37 -16.25
N MET A 49 23.88 -14.88 -15.10
CA MET A 49 23.66 -13.50 -14.69
C MET A 49 24.69 -12.56 -15.33
N ILE A 50 24.20 -11.70 -16.20
CA ILE A 50 24.96 -10.62 -16.83
C ILE A 50 24.68 -9.33 -16.09
N TYR A 51 25.68 -8.47 -15.93
CA TYR A 51 25.50 -7.18 -15.27
C TYR A 51 26.19 -6.03 -16.02
N GLN A 52 25.60 -4.86 -15.91
CA GLN A 52 26.15 -3.61 -16.41
C GLN A 52 26.04 -2.55 -15.30
N VAL A 53 27.12 -1.80 -15.07
CA VAL A 53 27.14 -0.67 -14.13
C VAL A 53 27.69 0.54 -14.85
N SER A 54 27.05 1.69 -14.67
CA SER A 54 27.55 2.97 -15.14
C SER A 54 27.38 4.03 -14.04
N SER A 55 28.28 5.01 -14.03
CA SER A 55 28.16 6.21 -13.21
C SER A 55 28.43 7.43 -14.08
N SER A 56 27.65 8.50 -13.90
CA SER A 56 27.83 9.74 -14.64
C SER A 56 29.06 10.52 -14.17
N ASP A 57 29.43 10.38 -12.91
CA ASP A 57 30.52 11.11 -12.25
C ASP A 57 31.27 10.24 -11.25
N GLU A 58 32.42 10.72 -10.76
CA GLU A 58 33.15 10.07 -9.67
C GLU A 58 32.36 10.20 -8.36
N LEU A 59 32.20 9.06 -7.67
CA LEU A 59 31.55 8.98 -6.38
C LEU A 59 32.55 9.22 -5.24
N ASP A 60 32.16 9.96 -4.22
CA ASP A 60 32.95 10.10 -3.00
C ASP A 60 32.89 8.83 -2.13
N GLU A 61 33.65 8.83 -1.01
CA GLU A 61 33.76 7.66 -0.14
C GLU A 61 32.45 7.36 0.60
N ASP A 62 31.73 8.40 1.03
CA ASP A 62 30.45 8.26 1.75
C ASP A 62 29.34 7.79 0.81
N GLU A 63 29.27 8.32 -0.42
CA GLU A 63 28.35 7.87 -1.46
C GLU A 63 28.56 6.37 -1.78
N ARG A 64 29.82 5.95 -1.95
CA ARG A 64 30.16 4.53 -2.18
C ARG A 64 29.72 3.62 -1.04
N LYS A 65 29.86 4.09 0.21
CA LYS A 65 29.44 3.35 1.39
C LYS A 65 27.90 3.14 1.38
N VAL A 66 27.13 4.20 1.15
CA VAL A 66 25.66 4.13 1.10
C VAL A 66 25.22 3.21 -0.03
N LEU A 67 25.81 3.29 -1.22
CA LEU A 67 25.53 2.36 -2.33
C LEU A 67 25.81 0.90 -1.96
N SER A 68 26.88 0.63 -1.20
CA SER A 68 27.18 -0.71 -0.69
C SER A 68 26.12 -1.24 0.29
N GLU A 69 25.53 -0.36 1.10
CA GLU A 69 24.44 -0.72 2.02
C GLU A 69 23.15 -1.03 1.27
N LEU A 70 22.81 -0.27 0.21
CA LEU A 70 21.65 -0.51 -0.66
C LEU A 70 21.73 -1.83 -1.43
N ALA A 71 22.94 -2.38 -1.63
CA ALA A 71 23.14 -3.65 -2.31
C ALA A 71 22.34 -4.81 -1.71
N LYS A 72 22.19 -4.84 -0.39
CA LYS A 72 21.42 -5.88 0.31
C LYS A 72 19.92 -5.72 0.06
N GLY A 73 19.43 -4.47 0.05
CA GLY A 73 18.04 -4.15 -0.26
C GLY A 73 17.68 -4.54 -1.70
N PHE A 74 18.56 -4.21 -2.65
CA PHE A 74 18.42 -4.60 -4.05
C PHE A 74 18.37 -6.12 -4.23
N GLN A 75 19.30 -6.86 -3.61
CA GLN A 75 19.29 -8.33 -3.66
C GLN A 75 18.02 -8.93 -3.03
N ALA A 76 17.51 -8.33 -1.94
CA ALA A 76 16.28 -8.78 -1.31
C ALA A 76 15.06 -8.56 -2.23
N ALA A 77 15.01 -7.43 -2.96
CA ALA A 77 13.96 -7.14 -3.93
C ALA A 77 13.96 -8.15 -5.08
N ILE A 78 15.13 -8.45 -5.66
CA ILE A 78 15.31 -9.47 -6.71
C ILE A 78 14.83 -10.83 -6.21
N ASN A 79 15.34 -11.29 -5.05
CA ASN A 79 14.98 -12.59 -4.49
C ASN A 79 13.48 -12.69 -4.16
N GLY A 80 12.84 -11.57 -3.84
CA GLY A 80 11.40 -11.51 -3.66
C GLY A 80 10.65 -11.82 -4.95
N MET A 81 11.03 -11.18 -6.04
CA MET A 81 10.36 -11.32 -7.33
C MET A 81 10.63 -12.68 -8.02
N THR A 82 11.83 -13.23 -7.87
CA THR A 82 12.23 -14.51 -8.52
C THR A 82 11.88 -15.74 -7.68
N GLY A 83 11.30 -15.59 -6.50
CA GLY A 83 10.92 -16.70 -5.63
C GLY A 83 9.74 -17.51 -6.20
N THR A 84 9.59 -18.78 -5.76
CA THR A 84 8.45 -19.65 -6.11
C THR A 84 7.09 -19.08 -5.70
N SER A 85 7.08 -18.19 -4.73
CA SER A 85 5.95 -17.33 -4.35
C SER A 85 6.44 -15.89 -4.42
N PRO A 86 6.15 -15.16 -5.51
CA PRO A 86 6.57 -13.78 -5.64
C PRO A 86 6.12 -12.93 -4.46
N ALA A 87 7.03 -12.13 -3.94
CA ALA A 87 6.82 -11.24 -2.79
C ALA A 87 7.54 -9.90 -3.04
N VAL A 88 6.95 -8.81 -2.58
CA VAL A 88 7.56 -7.48 -2.65
C VAL A 88 8.41 -7.24 -1.41
N ARG A 89 9.73 -7.04 -1.59
CA ARG A 89 10.69 -6.83 -0.49
C ARG A 89 11.48 -5.56 -0.73
N LEU A 90 10.91 -4.44 -0.31
CA LEU A 90 11.47 -3.10 -0.55
C LEU A 90 12.04 -2.45 0.71
N SER A 91 11.90 -3.05 1.89
CA SER A 91 12.32 -2.46 3.16
C SER A 91 13.79 -2.01 3.20
N GLY A 92 14.68 -2.72 2.48
CA GLY A 92 16.08 -2.33 2.34
C GLY A 92 16.34 -1.18 1.37
N LEU A 93 15.37 -0.84 0.51
CA LEU A 93 15.43 0.29 -0.43
C LEU A 93 14.65 1.52 0.08
N THR A 94 13.76 1.35 1.06
CA THR A 94 12.96 2.46 1.62
C THR A 94 13.70 3.31 2.64
N GLN A 95 14.90 2.90 3.07
CA GLN A 95 15.75 3.64 3.98
C GLN A 95 16.66 4.59 3.19
N LEU A 96 16.10 5.72 2.76
CA LEU A 96 16.85 6.75 2.04
C LEU A 96 17.65 7.57 3.05
N ASP A 97 19.00 7.56 2.96
CA ASP A 97 19.82 8.57 3.61
C ASP A 97 19.80 9.85 2.76
N GLY A 98 18.90 10.76 3.13
CA GLY A 98 18.70 12.01 2.38
C GLY A 98 19.89 12.97 2.38
N LYS A 99 20.99 12.63 3.09
CA LYS A 99 22.25 13.40 3.00
C LYS A 99 23.05 13.04 1.76
N PHE A 100 22.96 11.79 1.30
CA PHE A 100 23.77 11.26 0.21
C PHE A 100 22.96 10.85 -1.01
N VAL A 101 21.70 10.44 -0.83
CA VAL A 101 20.85 9.94 -1.91
C VAL A 101 19.64 10.84 -2.10
N GLN A 102 19.41 11.28 -3.33
CA GLN A 102 18.26 12.09 -3.73
C GLN A 102 17.08 11.21 -4.13
N SER A 103 17.31 10.18 -4.95
CA SER A 103 16.28 9.24 -5.38
C SER A 103 16.82 7.83 -5.65
N ILE A 104 15.93 6.85 -5.56
CA ILE A 104 16.17 5.46 -5.98
C ILE A 104 15.02 5.07 -6.90
N ASP A 105 15.35 4.52 -8.06
CA ASP A 105 14.45 3.90 -9.01
C ASP A 105 14.82 2.43 -9.17
N PHE A 106 13.87 1.53 -8.96
CA PHE A 106 14.07 0.10 -9.19
C PHE A 106 12.98 -0.42 -10.11
N HIS A 107 13.37 -1.16 -11.13
CA HIS A 107 12.48 -1.85 -12.04
C HIS A 107 12.90 -3.31 -12.17
N ALA A 108 11.93 -4.20 -12.07
CA ALA A 108 12.11 -5.65 -12.28
C ALA A 108 11.11 -6.15 -13.31
N GLU A 109 11.61 -6.92 -14.26
CA GLU A 109 10.84 -7.73 -15.21
C GLU A 109 11.21 -9.19 -14.99
N VAL A 110 10.23 -10.02 -14.67
CA VAL A 110 10.42 -11.46 -14.40
C VAL A 110 9.52 -12.25 -15.33
N ALA A 111 10.12 -13.14 -16.11
CA ALA A 111 9.38 -14.05 -16.97
C ALA A 111 8.57 -15.04 -16.13
N GLY A 112 7.31 -15.16 -16.47
CA GLY A 112 6.38 -16.13 -15.91
C GLY A 112 6.09 -17.26 -16.90
N PRO A 113 5.27 -18.25 -16.49
CA PRO A 113 4.81 -19.30 -17.41
C PRO A 113 4.02 -18.70 -18.57
N ASP A 114 3.98 -19.41 -19.69
CA ASP A 114 3.20 -19.07 -20.89
C ASP A 114 3.56 -17.69 -21.50
N SER A 115 4.84 -17.31 -21.46
CA SER A 115 5.33 -16.01 -21.96
C SER A 115 4.66 -14.79 -21.30
N THR A 116 4.17 -14.94 -20.09
CA THR A 116 3.69 -13.83 -19.29
C THR A 116 4.86 -13.12 -18.60
N THR A 117 4.69 -11.84 -18.33
CA THR A 117 5.70 -11.05 -17.59
C THR A 117 5.08 -10.47 -16.34
N GLN A 118 5.81 -10.55 -15.23
CA GLN A 118 5.49 -9.85 -14.00
C GLN A 118 6.48 -8.71 -13.81
N THR A 119 5.97 -7.52 -13.53
CA THR A 119 6.79 -6.33 -13.30
C THR A 119 6.65 -5.81 -11.88
N LEU A 120 7.70 -5.20 -11.38
CA LEU A 120 7.70 -4.40 -10.16
C LEU A 120 8.45 -3.10 -10.45
N ASP A 121 7.78 -1.98 -10.31
CA ASP A 121 8.36 -0.65 -10.32
C ASP A 121 8.38 -0.07 -8.92
N PHE A 122 9.49 0.49 -8.52
CA PHE A 122 9.64 1.18 -7.25
C PHE A 122 10.39 2.48 -7.44
N HIS A 123 9.86 3.55 -6.85
CA HIS A 123 10.48 4.86 -6.80
C HIS A 123 10.44 5.42 -5.38
N ILE A 124 11.52 6.04 -4.95
CA ILE A 124 11.56 6.81 -3.72
C ILE A 124 12.40 8.07 -3.91
N ASP A 125 11.86 9.20 -3.42
CA ASP A 125 12.56 10.46 -3.28
C ASP A 125 12.19 11.14 -1.95
N GLN A 126 12.51 12.42 -1.79
CA GLN A 126 12.20 13.20 -0.59
C GLN A 126 10.70 13.47 -0.40
N THR A 127 9.90 13.36 -1.44
CA THR A 127 8.49 13.75 -1.47
C THR A 127 7.54 12.57 -1.63
N MET A 128 8.02 11.45 -2.15
CA MET A 128 7.16 10.32 -2.52
C MET A 128 7.86 8.98 -2.38
N ARG A 129 7.08 7.95 -2.06
CA ARG A 129 7.43 6.53 -2.22
C ARG A 129 6.33 5.88 -3.04
N LYS A 130 6.71 5.21 -4.10
CA LYS A 130 5.78 4.51 -4.97
C LYS A 130 6.25 3.09 -5.23
N ALA A 131 5.33 2.13 -5.20
CA ALA A 131 5.55 0.79 -5.72
C ALA A 131 4.35 0.37 -6.57
N SER A 132 4.60 -0.23 -7.72
CA SER A 132 3.56 -0.83 -8.55
C SER A 132 3.99 -2.21 -9.02
N VAL A 133 3.06 -3.15 -8.96
CA VAL A 133 3.22 -4.53 -9.44
C VAL A 133 2.19 -4.75 -10.53
N ALA A 134 2.59 -5.35 -11.64
CA ALA A 134 1.67 -5.78 -12.68
C ALA A 134 2.07 -7.17 -13.20
N GLY A 135 1.07 -7.97 -13.56
CA GLY A 135 1.29 -9.32 -14.05
C GLY A 135 0.00 -9.98 -14.53
N PRO A 136 0.05 -11.26 -14.86
CA PRO A 136 -1.10 -11.98 -15.43
C PRO A 136 -2.31 -12.04 -14.49
N ASP A 137 -2.09 -12.01 -13.16
CA ASP A 137 -3.16 -12.06 -12.16
C ASP A 137 -3.80 -10.70 -11.90
N GLY A 138 -3.15 -9.59 -12.28
CA GLY A 138 -3.64 -8.23 -12.10
C GLY A 138 -2.56 -7.23 -11.79
N SER A 139 -2.93 -6.12 -11.18
CA SER A 139 -2.03 -5.03 -10.80
C SER A 139 -2.31 -4.52 -9.39
N ALA A 140 -1.28 -4.00 -8.75
CA ALA A 140 -1.37 -3.32 -7.47
C ALA A 140 -0.43 -2.11 -7.45
N GLU A 141 -0.87 -1.01 -6.85
CA GLU A 141 -0.09 0.21 -6.72
C GLU A 141 -0.23 0.78 -5.30
N VAL A 142 0.87 1.27 -4.75
CA VAL A 142 0.90 1.99 -3.47
C VAL A 142 1.73 3.25 -3.64
N ASN A 143 1.15 4.40 -3.30
CA ASN A 143 1.80 5.71 -3.26
C ASN A 143 1.74 6.27 -1.85
N VAL A 144 2.84 6.72 -1.30
CA VAL A 144 2.94 7.37 0.01
C VAL A 144 3.57 8.76 -0.17
N ASP A 145 2.88 9.79 0.29
CA ASP A 145 3.36 11.16 0.29
C ASP A 145 4.31 11.41 1.46
N THR A 146 5.61 11.43 1.20
CA THR A 146 6.63 11.64 2.22
C THR A 146 6.80 13.10 2.62
N SER A 147 6.22 14.05 1.88
CA SER A 147 6.20 15.47 2.28
C SER A 147 5.41 15.70 3.58
N THR A 148 4.53 14.76 3.94
CA THR A 148 3.72 14.79 5.16
C THR A 148 4.35 14.01 6.33
N LEU A 149 5.59 13.52 6.20
CA LEU A 149 6.32 12.77 7.24
C LEU A 149 6.48 13.54 8.56
N GLU A 150 6.51 14.87 8.54
CA GLU A 150 6.55 15.68 9.75
C GLU A 150 5.32 15.46 10.66
N HIS A 151 4.22 14.96 10.09
CA HIS A 151 2.98 14.63 10.79
C HIS A 151 2.94 13.16 11.26
N ALA A 152 3.93 12.37 10.89
CA ALA A 152 3.98 10.95 11.24
C ALA A 152 4.01 10.72 12.75
N GLY A 153 3.31 9.69 13.18
CA GLY A 153 3.23 9.26 14.58
C GLY A 153 4.46 8.48 15.05
N THR A 154 4.39 7.97 16.27
CA THR A 154 5.41 7.06 16.80
C THR A 154 5.47 5.75 15.99
N LYS A 155 6.58 5.01 16.08
CA LYS A 155 6.71 3.68 15.47
C LYS A 155 5.58 2.73 15.91
N GLN A 156 5.13 2.84 17.16
CA GLN A 156 4.03 2.03 17.68
C GLN A 156 2.70 2.40 17.01
N GLN A 157 2.39 3.70 16.88
CA GLN A 157 1.19 4.16 16.17
C GLN A 157 1.19 3.71 14.71
N GLN A 158 2.32 3.89 14.01
CA GLN A 158 2.47 3.43 12.62
C GLN A 158 2.25 1.93 12.50
N SER A 159 2.84 1.12 13.39
CA SER A 159 2.66 -0.34 13.38
C SER A 159 1.21 -0.75 13.60
N LYS A 160 0.49 -0.10 14.53
CA LYS A 160 -0.95 -0.33 14.77
C LYS A 160 -1.78 0.04 13.54
N ALA A 161 -1.52 1.20 12.93
CA ALA A 161 -2.22 1.65 11.74
C ALA A 161 -1.99 0.70 10.56
N ILE A 162 -0.74 0.32 10.28
CA ILE A 162 -0.42 -0.68 9.25
C ILE A 162 -1.18 -1.98 9.53
N SER A 163 -1.14 -2.52 10.76
CA SER A 163 -1.83 -3.75 11.11
C SER A 163 -3.35 -3.64 10.90
N SER A 164 -3.96 -2.48 11.20
CA SER A 164 -5.38 -2.24 10.97
C SER A 164 -5.72 -2.27 9.47
N TYR A 165 -4.92 -1.61 8.62
CA TYR A 165 -5.11 -1.66 7.17
C TYR A 165 -4.91 -3.07 6.60
N LEU A 166 -3.88 -3.80 7.05
CA LEU A 166 -3.65 -5.18 6.60
C LEU A 166 -4.83 -6.10 6.94
N ALA A 167 -5.45 -5.93 8.10
CA ALA A 167 -6.66 -6.67 8.47
C ALA A 167 -7.84 -6.34 7.56
N GLN A 168 -8.01 -5.06 7.15
CA GLN A 168 -9.02 -4.67 6.19
C GLN A 168 -8.77 -5.25 4.79
N PHE A 169 -7.51 -5.35 4.36
CA PHE A 169 -7.14 -5.99 3.09
C PHE A 169 -7.50 -7.48 3.10
N ASP A 170 -7.29 -8.17 4.23
CA ASP A 170 -7.71 -9.56 4.41
C ASP A 170 -9.25 -9.72 4.39
N GLN A 171 -9.97 -8.78 5.00
CA GLN A 171 -11.45 -8.73 4.92
C GLN A 171 -11.92 -8.49 3.49
N ALA A 172 -11.32 -7.54 2.77
CA ALA A 172 -11.67 -7.24 1.38
C ALA A 172 -11.45 -8.43 0.45
N VAL A 173 -10.28 -9.10 0.51
CA VAL A 173 -10.00 -10.26 -0.33
C VAL A 173 -10.90 -11.44 0.00
N SER A 174 -11.25 -11.63 1.26
CA SER A 174 -12.19 -12.67 1.68
C SER A 174 -13.61 -12.39 1.18
N ARG A 175 -14.07 -11.15 1.29
CA ARG A 175 -15.39 -10.69 0.88
C ARG A 175 -15.59 -10.71 -0.64
N GLY A 176 -14.58 -10.24 -1.38
CA GLY A 176 -14.63 -10.10 -2.84
C GLY A 176 -14.04 -11.28 -3.62
N HIS A 177 -13.62 -12.37 -2.95
CA HIS A 177 -12.96 -13.53 -3.57
C HIS A 177 -11.73 -13.16 -4.42
N GLY A 178 -10.95 -12.14 -3.98
CA GLY A 178 -9.77 -11.66 -4.68
C GLY A 178 -8.60 -12.65 -4.68
N ASP A 179 -7.63 -12.44 -5.57
CA ASP A 179 -6.41 -13.24 -5.66
C ASP A 179 -5.53 -13.02 -4.43
N LYS A 180 -5.22 -14.10 -3.71
CA LYS A 180 -4.45 -14.06 -2.46
C LYS A 180 -2.96 -13.75 -2.66
N LYS A 181 -2.39 -14.16 -3.82
CA LYS A 181 -0.97 -13.90 -4.11
C LYS A 181 -0.77 -12.43 -4.44
N LEU A 182 -1.63 -11.88 -5.31
CA LEU A 182 -1.61 -10.46 -5.65
C LEU A 182 -1.85 -9.59 -4.40
N MET A 183 -2.81 -9.98 -3.53
CA MET A 183 -3.05 -9.30 -2.25
C MET A 183 -1.85 -9.39 -1.31
N THR A 184 -1.10 -10.49 -1.30
CA THR A 184 0.13 -10.60 -0.49
C THR A 184 1.17 -9.59 -0.96
N MET A 185 1.42 -9.50 -2.27
CA MET A 185 2.34 -8.50 -2.82
C MET A 185 1.91 -7.07 -2.54
N PHE A 186 0.61 -6.78 -2.63
CA PHE A 186 0.03 -5.49 -2.26
C PHE A 186 0.27 -5.15 -0.78
N LYS A 187 0.03 -6.10 0.14
CA LYS A 187 0.26 -5.96 1.58
C LYS A 187 1.73 -5.74 1.91
N ASP A 188 2.63 -6.46 1.24
CA ASP A 188 4.07 -6.30 1.39
C ASP A 188 4.51 -4.89 0.98
N ALA A 189 4.10 -4.44 -0.23
CA ALA A 189 4.37 -3.09 -0.72
C ALA A 189 3.83 -2.02 0.24
N PHE A 190 2.56 -2.14 0.66
CA PHE A 190 1.94 -1.22 1.60
C PHE A 190 2.71 -1.13 2.92
N SER A 191 3.11 -2.29 3.48
CA SER A 191 3.86 -2.35 4.73
C SER A 191 5.25 -1.73 4.60
N ASP A 192 5.98 -2.04 3.53
CA ASP A 192 7.34 -1.56 3.33
C ASP A 192 7.39 -0.05 3.07
N LEU A 193 6.44 0.49 2.29
CA LEU A 193 6.40 1.92 1.97
C LEU A 193 5.94 2.79 3.15
N ASN A 194 5.03 2.28 3.99
CA ASN A 194 4.51 3.02 5.14
C ASN A 194 5.38 2.90 6.40
N ARG A 195 6.32 1.94 6.45
CA ARG A 195 7.30 1.88 7.54
C ARG A 195 8.36 2.94 7.34
N THR A 196 8.30 3.98 8.13
CA THR A 196 9.32 5.02 8.10
C THR A 196 10.44 4.72 9.08
N ALA A 197 11.69 4.78 8.61
CA ALA A 197 12.88 4.77 9.45
C ALA A 197 13.10 6.14 10.12
N ILE A 198 12.06 6.70 10.75
CA ILE A 198 12.07 8.08 11.31
C ILE A 198 13.01 8.21 12.53
N ALA A 199 13.62 7.13 13.01
CA ALA A 199 14.28 7.16 14.33
C ALA A 199 15.59 7.95 14.38
N GLU A 200 16.29 8.11 13.25
CA GLU A 200 17.65 8.71 13.28
C GLU A 200 17.76 10.02 12.51
N SER A 201 16.90 10.27 11.54
CA SER A 201 16.94 11.49 10.72
C SER A 201 16.08 12.65 11.26
N ARG A 202 15.43 12.49 12.42
CA ARG A 202 14.50 13.50 12.96
C ARG A 202 15.20 14.81 13.37
N GLU A 203 16.47 14.75 13.71
CA GLU A 203 17.23 15.95 14.05
C GLU A 203 17.61 16.78 12.84
N ASP A 204 17.81 16.17 11.66
CA ASP A 204 18.21 16.86 10.44
C ASP A 204 17.02 17.48 9.68
N PHE A 205 15.81 16.89 9.76
CA PHE A 205 14.58 17.49 9.21
C PHE A 205 14.07 18.68 10.03
N LEU A 206 14.52 18.84 11.29
CA LEU A 206 14.15 19.95 12.16
C LEU A 206 14.85 21.29 11.82
N THR A 207 15.72 21.34 10.82
CA THR A 207 16.40 22.58 10.43
C THR A 207 15.46 23.59 9.73
N LYS A 208 14.27 23.18 9.31
CA LYS A 208 13.16 24.11 8.94
C LYS A 208 12.04 23.88 9.95
N PRO A 209 11.80 24.79 10.91
CA PRO A 209 10.66 24.67 11.79
C PRO A 209 9.40 24.63 10.93
N SER A 210 8.75 23.47 10.89
CA SER A 210 7.45 23.36 10.26
C SER A 210 6.52 24.38 10.91
N LYS A 211 5.82 25.15 10.09
CA LYS A 211 4.84 26.15 10.54
C LYS A 211 3.77 25.51 11.44
N TRP A 212 3.67 24.18 11.40
CA TRP A 212 2.62 23.37 11.99
C TRP A 212 3.17 22.13 12.73
N GLN A 213 3.69 22.30 13.93
CA GLN A 213 4.03 21.15 14.77
C GLN A 213 2.76 20.59 15.42
N LEU A 214 2.48 19.30 15.17
CA LEU A 214 1.39 18.60 15.84
C LEU A 214 1.72 18.36 17.33
N SER A 215 0.79 18.69 18.21
CA SER A 215 0.86 18.33 19.63
C SER A 215 0.70 16.81 19.83
N SER A 216 1.03 16.30 21.02
CA SER A 216 0.75 14.89 21.34
C SER A 216 -0.75 14.57 21.21
N GLY A 217 -1.62 15.46 21.69
CA GLY A 217 -3.06 15.31 21.55
C GLY A 217 -3.54 15.27 20.10
N ASP A 218 -2.96 16.09 19.18
CA ASP A 218 -3.28 16.01 17.77
C ASP A 218 -2.93 14.63 17.20
N ARG A 219 -1.73 14.13 17.54
CA ARG A 219 -1.23 12.84 17.06
C ARG A 219 -2.08 11.65 17.54
N THR A 220 -2.61 11.73 18.76
CA THR A 220 -3.52 10.71 19.30
C THR A 220 -4.80 10.56 18.49
N ALA A 221 -5.28 11.65 17.89
CA ALA A 221 -6.48 11.66 17.05
C ALA A 221 -6.20 11.34 15.57
N LEU A 222 -4.97 11.05 15.18
CA LEU A 222 -4.56 10.71 13.81
C LEU A 222 -3.99 9.29 13.75
N THR A 223 -3.98 8.69 12.56
CA THR A 223 -3.44 7.33 12.36
C THR A 223 -1.94 7.22 12.62
N GLY A 224 -1.21 8.32 12.45
CA GLY A 224 0.25 8.36 12.52
C GLY A 224 0.96 7.91 11.25
N LEU A 225 0.23 7.56 10.18
CA LEU A 225 0.81 7.33 8.85
C LEU A 225 0.86 8.64 8.04
N SER A 226 1.77 8.70 7.09
CA SER A 226 1.76 9.68 6.02
C SER A 226 0.53 9.50 5.14
N ASP A 227 0.18 10.51 4.35
CA ASP A 227 -0.89 10.40 3.38
C ASP A 227 -0.51 9.39 2.29
N PHE A 228 -1.50 8.62 1.84
CA PHE A 228 -1.27 7.58 0.85
C PHE A 228 -2.51 7.32 -0.02
N SER A 229 -2.27 6.72 -1.17
CA SER A 229 -3.27 6.03 -1.98
C SER A 229 -2.75 4.64 -2.36
N ALA A 230 -3.63 3.66 -2.30
CA ALA A 230 -3.28 2.30 -2.66
C ALA A 230 -4.45 1.61 -3.37
N SER A 231 -4.15 0.89 -4.43
CA SER A 231 -5.14 0.20 -5.26
C SER A 231 -4.65 -1.18 -5.68
N ILE A 232 -5.57 -2.11 -5.80
CA ILE A 232 -5.35 -3.45 -6.33
C ILE A 232 -6.50 -3.85 -7.23
N SER A 233 -6.19 -4.39 -8.39
CA SER A 233 -7.18 -4.84 -9.38
C SER A 233 -6.75 -6.17 -9.99
N GLN A 234 -7.62 -7.16 -9.93
CA GLN A 234 -7.41 -8.47 -10.54
C GLN A 234 -7.77 -8.43 -12.02
N THR A 235 -7.00 -9.13 -12.84
CA THR A 235 -7.35 -9.35 -14.26
C THR A 235 -8.68 -10.07 -14.36
N PRO A 236 -9.69 -9.53 -15.11
CA PRO A 236 -10.98 -10.16 -15.24
C PRO A 236 -10.88 -11.56 -15.85
N LYS A 237 -11.45 -12.57 -15.17
CA LYS A 237 -11.45 -13.98 -15.62
C LYS A 237 -12.83 -14.39 -16.12
N SER A 238 -12.89 -15.08 -17.26
CA SER A 238 -14.12 -15.68 -17.79
C SER A 238 -14.21 -17.12 -17.32
N SER A 239 -14.86 -17.34 -16.17
CA SER A 239 -14.98 -18.66 -15.57
C SER A 239 -16.06 -19.52 -16.25
N ASN A 240 -17.12 -18.89 -16.78
CA ASN A 240 -18.25 -19.59 -17.41
C ASN A 240 -18.18 -19.52 -18.94
N PRO A 241 -17.87 -20.62 -19.67
CA PRO A 241 -17.71 -20.62 -21.10
C PRO A 241 -19.03 -20.37 -21.89
N ARG A 242 -20.18 -20.49 -21.25
CA ARG A 242 -21.49 -20.17 -21.89
C ARG A 242 -21.92 -18.73 -21.67
N LYS A 243 -21.29 -18.04 -20.75
CA LYS A 243 -21.60 -16.64 -20.41
C LYS A 243 -20.28 -15.89 -20.17
N ASP A 244 -19.53 -15.74 -21.25
CA ASP A 244 -18.21 -15.09 -21.24
C ASP A 244 -18.25 -13.60 -20.85
N TRP A 245 -19.45 -12.99 -20.85
CA TRP A 245 -19.69 -11.64 -20.33
C TRP A 245 -19.80 -11.57 -18.80
N GLU A 246 -20.07 -12.69 -18.10
CA GLU A 246 -20.03 -12.79 -16.65
C GLU A 246 -18.56 -12.99 -16.22
N LYS A 247 -17.85 -11.89 -15.92
CA LYS A 247 -16.44 -11.92 -15.52
C LYS A 247 -16.30 -11.98 -14.00
N ASP A 248 -15.38 -12.82 -13.52
CA ASP A 248 -14.90 -12.71 -12.15
C ASP A 248 -13.92 -11.54 -12.08
N THR A 249 -14.18 -10.59 -11.20
CA THR A 249 -13.42 -9.35 -11.03
C THR A 249 -13.23 -9.05 -9.55
N PHE A 250 -12.13 -8.38 -9.24
CA PHE A 250 -11.87 -7.84 -7.91
C PHE A 250 -11.10 -6.52 -8.06
N ALA A 251 -11.57 -5.48 -7.41
CA ALA A 251 -10.87 -4.20 -7.28
C ALA A 251 -11.08 -3.64 -5.88
N TYR A 252 -10.01 -3.17 -5.26
CA TYR A 252 -10.05 -2.54 -3.94
C TYR A 252 -9.14 -1.32 -3.92
N ASP A 253 -9.70 -0.21 -3.48
CA ASP A 253 -9.03 1.07 -3.34
C ASP A 253 -9.06 1.50 -1.88
N VAL A 254 -7.96 2.09 -1.39
CA VAL A 254 -7.88 2.68 -0.06
C VAL A 254 -6.99 3.92 -0.09
N SER A 255 -7.38 4.94 0.65
CA SER A 255 -6.60 6.18 0.74
C SER A 255 -6.74 6.84 2.09
N GLN A 256 -5.74 7.65 2.41
CA GLN A 256 -5.71 8.56 3.53
C GLN A 256 -5.22 9.93 3.08
N SER A 257 -5.87 10.98 3.57
CA SER A 257 -5.42 12.36 3.35
C SER A 257 -5.55 13.16 4.63
N THR A 258 -4.54 14.00 4.91
CA THR A 258 -4.45 14.86 6.08
C THR A 258 -4.33 16.31 5.62
N LYS A 259 -5.18 17.18 6.15
CA LYS A 259 -5.19 18.60 5.83
C LYS A 259 -5.03 19.43 7.10
N ILE A 260 -4.04 20.33 7.10
CA ILE A 260 -3.80 21.26 8.18
C ILE A 260 -3.96 22.67 7.63
N GLU A 261 -4.91 23.40 8.17
CA GLU A 261 -5.25 24.78 7.76
C GLU A 261 -5.18 25.74 8.95
N GLY A 262 -4.98 27.02 8.66
CA GLY A 262 -5.03 28.10 9.65
C GLY A 262 -3.95 29.14 9.41
N THR A 263 -4.05 30.25 10.14
CA THR A 263 -3.10 31.36 10.07
C THR A 263 -1.94 31.20 11.05
N SER A 264 -2.16 30.46 12.13
CA SER A 264 -1.18 30.21 13.20
C SER A 264 -1.42 28.85 13.84
N HIS A 265 -0.45 28.36 14.62
CA HIS A 265 -0.60 27.13 15.43
C HIS A 265 -1.78 27.23 16.42
N GLU A 266 -2.10 28.44 16.88
CA GLU A 266 -3.20 28.67 17.84
C GLU A 266 -4.59 28.57 17.22
N ASP A 267 -4.73 28.83 15.90
CA ASP A 267 -6.00 28.83 15.17
C ASP A 267 -6.02 27.77 14.06
N ARG A 268 -5.34 26.63 14.30
CA ARG A 268 -5.25 25.54 13.32
C ARG A 268 -6.52 24.70 13.27
N LYS A 269 -6.76 24.14 12.11
CA LYS A 269 -7.74 23.09 11.86
C LYS A 269 -6.99 21.88 11.28
N ILE A 270 -7.26 20.71 11.80
CA ILE A 270 -6.68 19.46 11.34
C ILE A 270 -7.83 18.56 10.92
N ALA A 271 -7.77 18.01 9.73
CA ALA A 271 -8.71 17.02 9.23
C ALA A 271 -7.94 15.85 8.65
N GLN A 272 -8.31 14.62 9.03
CA GLN A 272 -7.79 13.41 8.38
C GLN A 272 -8.97 12.58 7.92
N SER A 273 -8.94 12.17 6.65
CA SER A 273 -9.94 11.32 6.02
C SER A 273 -9.29 10.02 5.57
N GLN A 274 -9.92 8.90 5.91
CA GLN A 274 -9.59 7.57 5.45
C GLN A 274 -10.78 7.05 4.63
N GLN A 275 -10.55 6.43 3.47
CA GLN A 275 -11.61 5.92 2.60
C GLN A 275 -11.20 4.58 2.02
N SER A 276 -12.18 3.69 1.79
CA SER A 276 -11.98 2.48 0.99
C SER A 276 -13.20 2.17 0.14
N GLN A 277 -12.96 1.47 -0.98
CA GLN A 277 -14.00 0.94 -1.86
C GLN A 277 -13.60 -0.45 -2.33
N LEU A 278 -14.55 -1.40 -2.28
CA LEU A 278 -14.43 -2.75 -2.81
C LEU A 278 -15.49 -2.95 -3.89
N SER A 279 -15.08 -3.36 -5.07
CA SER A 279 -15.96 -3.83 -6.15
C SER A 279 -15.52 -5.21 -6.60
N ALA A 280 -16.41 -6.19 -6.54
CA ALA A 280 -16.08 -7.55 -6.95
C ALA A 280 -17.27 -8.26 -7.60
N LYS A 281 -16.98 -9.18 -8.51
CA LYS A 281 -17.94 -10.10 -9.10
C LYS A 281 -17.32 -11.48 -9.17
N PHE A 282 -18.06 -12.52 -8.80
CA PHE A 282 -17.54 -13.89 -8.80
C PHE A 282 -18.64 -14.92 -8.81
N HIS A 283 -18.29 -16.12 -9.26
CA HIS A 283 -19.19 -17.29 -9.27
C HIS A 283 -18.90 -18.18 -8.07
N THR A 284 -19.98 -18.74 -7.47
CA THR A 284 -19.88 -19.80 -6.47
C THR A 284 -20.84 -20.94 -6.77
N GLU A 285 -20.59 -22.14 -6.21
CA GLU A 285 -21.61 -23.18 -6.15
C GLU A 285 -22.80 -22.68 -5.31
N ILE A 286 -24.03 -23.08 -5.71
CA ILE A 286 -25.24 -22.66 -4.99
C ILE A 286 -25.16 -23.03 -3.50
N GLY A 287 -25.25 -21.99 -2.66
CA GLY A 287 -25.20 -22.13 -1.20
C GLY A 287 -23.85 -22.55 -0.62
N LYS A 288 -22.77 -22.44 -1.40
CA LYS A 288 -21.39 -22.72 -0.97
C LYS A 288 -20.47 -21.58 -1.35
N SER A 289 -19.26 -21.57 -0.83
CA SER A 289 -18.23 -20.53 -1.12
C SER A 289 -17.19 -20.96 -2.15
N GLY A 290 -17.23 -22.19 -2.65
CA GLY A 290 -16.29 -22.70 -3.64
C GLY A 290 -16.65 -22.32 -5.08
N PRO A 291 -15.68 -22.32 -6.01
CA PRO A 291 -15.94 -22.04 -7.42
C PRO A 291 -16.77 -23.18 -8.04
N PRO A 292 -17.76 -22.87 -8.92
CA PRO A 292 -18.51 -23.88 -9.62
C PRO A 292 -17.67 -24.53 -10.72
N PHE A 293 -18.01 -25.75 -11.06
CA PHE A 293 -17.43 -26.42 -12.22
C PHE A 293 -18.25 -26.14 -13.46
N PHE A 294 -17.62 -25.64 -14.54
CA PHE A 294 -18.23 -25.39 -15.81
C PHE A 294 -17.55 -26.19 -16.93
N ASP A 295 -18.29 -27.11 -17.58
CA ASP A 295 -17.82 -27.89 -18.73
C ASP A 295 -18.42 -27.41 -20.08
N GLY A 296 -19.20 -26.30 -20.03
CA GLY A 296 -19.88 -25.76 -21.20
C GLY A 296 -21.25 -26.41 -21.48
N THR A 297 -21.73 -27.39 -20.70
CA THR A 297 -23.05 -27.96 -20.80
C THR A 297 -24.10 -27.18 -20.01
N LEU A 298 -25.38 -27.41 -20.22
CA LEU A 298 -26.47 -26.79 -19.46
C LEU A 298 -26.55 -27.35 -18.04
N GLU A 299 -26.18 -28.62 -17.88
CA GLU A 299 -26.21 -29.36 -16.62
C GLU A 299 -25.29 -28.77 -15.57
N THR A 300 -24.18 -28.14 -15.99
CA THR A 300 -23.23 -27.46 -15.10
C THR A 300 -23.58 -25.99 -14.87
N GLN A 301 -24.64 -25.45 -15.50
CA GLN A 301 -25.07 -24.06 -15.33
C GLN A 301 -25.93 -23.87 -14.07
N ASN A 302 -25.46 -24.36 -12.91
CA ASN A 302 -26.09 -24.21 -11.61
C ASN A 302 -25.11 -23.51 -10.65
N TYR A 303 -25.30 -22.20 -10.42
CA TYR A 303 -24.38 -21.38 -9.69
C TYR A 303 -25.03 -20.13 -9.10
N ASP A 304 -24.38 -19.53 -8.12
CA ASP A 304 -24.67 -18.17 -7.69
C ASP A 304 -23.62 -17.21 -8.29
N TYR A 305 -24.10 -16.09 -8.84
CA TYR A 305 -23.27 -14.99 -9.32
C TYR A 305 -23.42 -13.81 -8.37
N HIS A 306 -22.32 -13.47 -7.72
CA HIS A 306 -22.25 -12.41 -6.73
C HIS A 306 -21.72 -11.13 -7.33
N GLN A 307 -22.29 -9.99 -6.91
CA GLN A 307 -21.79 -8.66 -7.19
C GLN A 307 -21.70 -7.89 -5.87
N ILE A 308 -20.49 -7.46 -5.52
CA ILE A 308 -20.16 -6.74 -4.29
C ILE A 308 -19.85 -5.29 -4.62
N ASP A 309 -20.43 -4.36 -3.84
CA ASP A 309 -20.13 -2.93 -3.87
C ASP A 309 -20.13 -2.41 -2.42
N ASP A 310 -18.94 -2.33 -1.84
CA ASP A 310 -18.77 -1.93 -0.45
C ASP A 310 -17.92 -0.65 -0.38
N SER A 311 -18.24 0.24 0.57
CA SER A 311 -17.48 1.46 0.82
C SER A 311 -17.39 1.76 2.31
N ALA A 312 -16.29 2.41 2.70
CA ALA A 312 -16.14 2.88 4.07
C ALA A 312 -15.40 4.22 4.12
N ARG A 313 -15.69 4.99 5.15
CA ARG A 313 -15.05 6.29 5.41
C ARG A 313 -14.91 6.53 6.91
N SER A 314 -13.77 7.15 7.30
CA SER A 314 -13.50 7.62 8.66
C SER A 314 -12.89 9.00 8.60
N ASP A 315 -13.57 10.00 9.17
CA ASP A 315 -13.15 11.39 9.17
C ASP A 315 -12.93 11.87 10.60
N VAL A 316 -11.76 12.39 10.88
CA VAL A 316 -11.41 13.10 12.12
C VAL A 316 -11.27 14.58 11.81
N ALA A 317 -11.83 15.44 12.65
CA ALA A 317 -11.69 16.89 12.53
C ALA A 317 -11.41 17.51 13.91
N LEU A 318 -10.32 18.29 13.98
CA LEU A 318 -9.91 19.05 15.17
C LEU A 318 -9.90 20.54 14.83
N ASN A 319 -10.50 21.38 15.66
CA ASN A 319 -10.51 22.84 15.50
C ASN A 319 -9.97 23.51 16.75
N TYR A 320 -8.92 24.30 16.58
CA TYR A 320 -8.30 25.10 17.64
C TYR A 320 -8.69 26.60 17.51
N ARG A 321 -8.77 27.27 18.63
CA ARG A 321 -8.90 28.73 18.71
C ARG A 321 -8.15 29.23 19.94
N LEU A 322 -7.27 30.20 19.76
CA LEU A 322 -6.44 30.76 20.83
C LEU A 322 -5.65 29.65 21.57
N GLY A 323 -5.07 28.72 20.84
CA GLY A 323 -4.30 27.59 21.36
C GLY A 323 -5.12 26.49 22.07
N LYS A 324 -6.44 26.63 22.17
CA LYS A 324 -7.32 25.65 22.84
C LYS A 324 -8.12 24.87 21.83
N LEU A 325 -8.19 23.54 22.00
CA LEU A 325 -9.09 22.68 21.24
C LEU A 325 -10.54 23.04 21.57
N LYS A 326 -11.32 23.43 20.57
CA LYS A 326 -12.72 23.88 20.70
C LYS A 326 -13.73 22.89 20.17
N LYS A 327 -13.32 22.11 19.18
CA LYS A 327 -14.15 21.05 18.58
C LYS A 327 -13.25 19.91 18.15
N ALA A 328 -13.66 18.70 18.47
CA ALA A 328 -13.05 17.47 18.00
C ALA A 328 -14.14 16.46 17.67
N SER A 329 -14.14 15.88 16.49
CA SER A 329 -15.17 14.93 16.05
C SER A 329 -14.59 13.81 15.22
N LEU A 330 -15.21 12.64 15.37
CA LEU A 330 -15.02 11.47 14.52
C LEU A 330 -16.35 11.16 13.83
N GLN A 331 -16.31 10.96 12.51
CA GLN A 331 -17.44 10.47 11.72
C GLN A 331 -17.00 9.25 10.97
N GLN A 332 -17.71 8.14 11.10
CA GLN A 332 -17.42 6.89 10.39
C GLN A 332 -18.70 6.40 9.72
N VAL A 333 -18.55 5.87 8.50
CA VAL A 333 -19.61 5.25 7.72
C VAL A 333 -19.06 3.99 7.09
N ALA A 334 -19.80 2.89 7.15
CA ALA A 334 -19.54 1.68 6.39
C ALA A 334 -20.81 1.26 5.68
N SER A 335 -20.71 0.93 4.40
CA SER A 335 -21.80 0.46 3.55
C SER A 335 -21.34 -0.80 2.83
N GLN A 336 -22.15 -1.84 2.86
CA GLN A 336 -21.95 -3.08 2.12
C GLN A 336 -23.19 -3.39 1.31
N SER A 337 -23.00 -3.80 0.06
CA SER A 337 -24.07 -4.27 -0.83
C SER A 337 -23.63 -5.55 -1.51
N GLU A 338 -24.49 -6.55 -1.48
CA GLU A 338 -24.26 -7.80 -2.19
C GLU A 338 -25.51 -8.16 -2.98
N GLN A 339 -25.38 -8.26 -4.31
CA GLN A 339 -26.39 -8.86 -5.19
C GLN A 339 -25.99 -10.31 -5.43
N VAL A 340 -26.94 -11.22 -5.24
CA VAL A 340 -26.77 -12.66 -5.51
C VAL A 340 -27.82 -13.09 -6.54
N GLN A 341 -27.35 -13.49 -7.70
CA GLN A 341 -28.15 -14.03 -8.78
C GLN A 341 -27.98 -15.54 -8.88
N THR A 342 -29.03 -16.32 -8.55
CA THR A 342 -28.98 -17.79 -8.60
C THR A 342 -29.46 -18.25 -9.97
N PHE A 343 -28.65 -19.06 -10.64
CA PHE A 343 -28.94 -19.70 -11.91
C PHE A 343 -29.10 -21.21 -11.73
N ILE A 344 -30.12 -21.80 -12.39
CA ILE A 344 -30.34 -23.25 -12.47
C ILE A 344 -30.56 -23.60 -13.94
N LEU A 345 -29.73 -24.53 -14.45
CA LEU A 345 -29.70 -24.88 -15.87
C LEU A 345 -29.62 -23.62 -16.76
N GLY A 346 -28.77 -22.65 -16.37
CA GLY A 346 -28.54 -21.40 -17.06
C GLY A 346 -29.67 -20.38 -16.99
N LYS A 347 -30.81 -20.66 -16.35
CA LYS A 347 -31.95 -19.76 -16.19
C LYS A 347 -31.89 -19.08 -14.83
N LEU A 348 -32.05 -17.74 -14.81
CA LEU A 348 -32.16 -16.96 -13.57
C LEU A 348 -33.38 -17.41 -12.77
N LYS A 349 -33.17 -17.82 -11.52
CA LYS A 349 -34.21 -18.27 -10.59
C LYS A 349 -34.46 -17.30 -9.45
N SER A 350 -33.40 -16.62 -9.01
CA SER A 350 -33.48 -15.66 -7.92
C SER A 350 -32.50 -14.52 -8.17
N ASP A 351 -32.90 -13.31 -7.81
CA ASP A 351 -32.07 -12.11 -7.80
C ASP A 351 -32.36 -11.37 -6.50
N LYS A 352 -31.36 -11.31 -5.60
CA LYS A 352 -31.51 -10.73 -4.26
C LYS A 352 -30.41 -9.71 -4.02
N ILE A 353 -30.78 -8.55 -3.50
CA ILE A 353 -29.85 -7.51 -3.08
C ILE A 353 -29.93 -7.37 -1.55
N ASN A 354 -28.78 -7.46 -0.89
CA ASN A 354 -28.64 -7.39 0.57
C ASN A 354 -27.80 -6.15 0.94
N PRO A 355 -28.39 -4.97 1.11
CA PRO A 355 -27.68 -3.79 1.53
C PRO A 355 -27.56 -3.75 3.07
N SER A 356 -26.43 -3.24 3.57
CA SER A 356 -26.22 -2.94 4.99
C SER A 356 -25.40 -1.65 5.12
N GLN A 357 -25.84 -0.71 5.93
CA GLN A 357 -25.14 0.54 6.16
C GLN A 357 -25.23 0.93 7.62
N GLN A 358 -24.11 1.43 8.16
CA GLN A 358 -24.03 2.01 9.51
C GLN A 358 -23.21 3.29 9.48
N ALA A 359 -23.57 4.19 10.38
CA ALA A 359 -22.85 5.43 10.62
C ALA A 359 -22.64 5.64 12.12
N LEU A 360 -21.48 6.19 12.47
CA LEU A 360 -21.09 6.51 13.84
C LEU A 360 -20.56 7.95 13.88
N VAL A 361 -21.08 8.76 14.77
CA VAL A 361 -20.59 10.12 15.04
C VAL A 361 -20.22 10.23 16.50
N ARG A 362 -19.03 10.75 16.80
CA ARG A 362 -18.53 10.93 18.16
C ARG A 362 -17.91 12.29 18.38
N ASP A 363 -18.12 12.81 19.56
CA ASP A 363 -17.37 13.95 20.10
C ASP A 363 -16.09 13.42 20.75
N LEU A 364 -14.94 13.88 20.27
CA LEU A 364 -13.61 13.55 20.79
C LEU A 364 -13.07 14.65 21.72
N LEU A 365 -13.82 15.74 21.99
CA LEU A 365 -13.32 16.88 22.74
C LEU A 365 -12.97 16.49 24.17
N ALA A 366 -13.88 15.81 24.87
CA ALA A 366 -13.66 15.39 26.25
C ALA A 366 -12.51 14.38 26.38
N PRO A 367 -12.43 13.28 25.59
CA PRO A 367 -11.29 12.37 25.60
C PRO A 367 -9.94 13.04 25.35
N LEU A 368 -9.88 14.04 24.46
CA LEU A 368 -8.63 14.73 24.10
C LEU A 368 -8.23 15.85 25.07
N THR A 369 -9.12 16.31 25.94
CA THR A 369 -8.86 17.40 26.88
C THR A 369 -8.79 16.97 28.35
N SER A 370 -9.24 15.76 28.68
CA SER A 370 -9.18 15.23 30.06
C SER A 370 -7.76 14.78 30.43
N TYR A 371 -7.38 15.00 31.69
CA TYR A 371 -6.07 14.56 32.21
C TYR A 371 -5.91 13.02 32.21
N GLU A 372 -7.02 12.28 32.20
CA GLU A 372 -7.02 10.82 32.09
C GLU A 372 -6.72 10.30 30.67
N SER A 373 -6.73 11.20 29.67
CA SER A 373 -6.44 10.84 28.27
C SER A 373 -5.03 10.29 28.07
N ILE A 374 -4.06 10.59 28.94
CA ILE A 374 -2.71 10.06 28.85
C ILE A 374 -2.66 8.52 29.02
N LYS A 375 -3.60 7.93 29.78
CA LYS A 375 -3.74 6.47 29.89
C LYS A 375 -4.64 5.84 28.82
N GLY A 376 -5.47 6.65 28.16
CA GLY A 376 -6.40 6.24 27.11
C GLY A 376 -5.93 6.50 25.67
N GLU A 377 -4.70 6.99 25.47
CA GLU A 377 -4.16 7.30 24.13
C GLU A 377 -4.26 6.12 23.16
N ASP A 378 -3.93 4.93 23.63
CA ASP A 378 -3.98 3.70 22.80
C ASP A 378 -5.41 3.36 22.37
N THR A 379 -6.39 3.51 23.27
CA THR A 379 -7.80 3.18 22.99
C THR A 379 -8.45 4.19 22.04
N LEU A 380 -8.13 5.48 22.19
CA LEU A 380 -8.67 6.50 21.28
C LEU A 380 -8.09 6.32 19.87
N ASN A 381 -6.78 6.09 19.75
CA ASN A 381 -6.13 5.89 18.48
C ASN A 381 -6.70 4.68 17.71
N GLU A 382 -7.01 3.58 18.40
CA GLU A 382 -7.65 2.41 17.78
C GLU A 382 -9.06 2.71 17.22
N ASN A 383 -9.78 3.63 17.84
CA ASN A 383 -11.14 3.96 17.45
C ASN A 383 -11.27 4.82 16.18
N ILE A 384 -10.19 5.49 15.75
CA ILE A 384 -10.22 6.33 14.54
C ILE A 384 -9.98 5.56 13.25
N PHE A 385 -9.47 4.33 13.33
CA PHE A 385 -9.21 3.54 12.12
C PHE A 385 -10.50 3.24 11.36
N LEU A 386 -10.38 3.28 10.05
CA LEU A 386 -11.42 2.90 9.11
C LEU A 386 -11.95 1.49 9.43
N LEU A 387 -13.26 1.28 9.32
CA LEU A 387 -13.90 -0.05 9.41
C LEU A 387 -14.76 -0.27 8.17
N GLY A 388 -14.52 -1.37 7.47
CA GLY A 388 -15.25 -1.74 6.25
C GLY A 388 -16.55 -2.50 6.51
N VAL A 389 -16.78 -2.99 7.73
CA VAL A 389 -17.94 -3.82 8.07
C VAL A 389 -18.94 -3.05 8.94
N PRO A 390 -20.21 -2.85 8.50
CA PRO A 390 -21.22 -2.13 9.27
C PRO A 390 -21.42 -2.67 10.68
N GLY A 391 -21.39 -3.99 10.88
CA GLY A 391 -21.52 -4.63 12.19
C GLY A 391 -20.42 -4.24 13.19
N GLU A 392 -19.18 -4.04 12.71
CA GLU A 392 -18.07 -3.59 13.53
C GLU A 392 -18.26 -2.16 14.02
N LEU A 393 -18.87 -1.26 13.22
CA LEU A 393 -19.24 0.08 13.64
C LEU A 393 -20.29 0.06 14.75
N VAL A 394 -21.28 -0.86 14.68
CA VAL A 394 -22.26 -1.05 15.75
C VAL A 394 -21.59 -1.48 17.05
N ALA A 395 -20.71 -2.48 16.98
CA ALA A 395 -19.97 -2.96 18.14
C ALA A 395 -19.08 -1.86 18.76
N ARG A 396 -18.38 -1.09 17.93
CA ARG A 396 -17.59 0.07 18.36
C ARG A 396 -18.47 1.15 19.00
N GLY A 397 -19.71 1.34 18.50
CA GLY A 397 -20.70 2.26 19.06
C GLY A 397 -21.12 1.92 20.50
N GLN A 398 -21.11 0.64 20.87
CA GLN A 398 -21.54 0.14 22.18
C GLN A 398 -20.43 0.15 23.25
N GLN A 399 -19.18 0.35 22.87
CA GLN A 399 -18.01 0.28 23.78
C GLN A 399 -17.73 1.60 24.53
N PHE A 400 -18.59 2.65 24.37
CA PHE A 400 -18.39 3.98 24.95
C PHE A 400 -19.61 4.52 25.66
#